data_b438b36406530670d0376f2464e4288f
#
_entry.id   b438b36406530670d0376f2464e4288f
#
_cell.length_a   1.000
_cell.length_b   1.000
_cell.length_c   1.000
_cell.angle_alpha   90.00
_cell.angle_beta   90.00
_cell.angle_gamma   90.00
#
_symmetry.space_group_name_H-M   'P 1'
#
loop_
_entity.id
_entity.type
_entity.pdbx_description
1 polymer ?
#
loop_
_entity_poly.entity_id
_entity_poly.type
_entity_poly.pdbx_seq_one_letter_code
_entity_poly.pdbx_strand_id
1 'polypeptide(L)'
;INLNSITRGISRFESAVLIFDRLKNRGIDVPGSEDIAAWVSTASELSTASLQQEVLRSGSLALRKLQEWNNACNRRIQALEPTFKPFQGVEYSLHQLHTVADVAVVSAANESAIASEWARYGLATHADVIFGQEVGSKANSIASMLACGYESRKVVMVGDAMGDAQAAAANGVSFVPILPGHEAESWRRLQEEALPKLLHGTFSPEYQATLLAQLRSVLHG
;
A
#
# COMPACT_ATOMS: atom_id res chain seq x y z
N ILE A 1 -10.61 8.43 7.85
CA ILE A 1 -9.40 8.65 7.04
C ILE A 1 -9.03 7.40 6.24
N ASN A 2 -9.18 6.20 6.73
CA ASN A 2 -8.60 5.02 6.09
C ASN A 2 -9.57 3.96 5.58
N LEU A 3 -10.88 4.04 5.81
CA LEU A 3 -11.78 2.98 5.36
C LEU A 3 -12.24 3.20 3.91
N ASN A 4 -12.92 4.31 3.64
CA ASN A 4 -13.46 4.63 2.33
C ASN A 4 -13.11 6.07 1.94
N SER A 5 -11.82 6.38 1.84
CA SER A 5 -11.38 7.74 1.56
C SER A 5 -10.24 7.73 0.56
N ILE A 6 -10.10 8.83 -0.16
CA ILE A 6 -9.00 9.05 -1.11
C ILE A 6 -7.61 8.93 -0.44
N THR A 7 -7.57 9.02 0.88
CA THR A 7 -6.37 8.82 1.70
C THR A 7 -6.18 7.38 2.18
N ARG A 8 -6.95 6.42 1.64
CA ARG A 8 -6.75 5.00 1.92
C ARG A 8 -5.33 4.58 1.49
N GLY A 9 -4.67 3.80 2.34
CA GLY A 9 -3.35 3.27 2.05
C GLY A 9 -2.16 4.23 2.22
N ILE A 10 -2.38 5.48 2.65
CA ILE A 10 -1.28 6.36 3.04
C ILE A 10 -0.61 5.88 4.33
N SER A 11 0.63 6.28 4.56
CA SER A 11 1.34 5.93 5.78
C SER A 11 0.63 6.49 7.03
N ARG A 12 0.83 5.83 8.17
CA ARG A 12 0.30 6.33 9.45
C ARG A 12 0.87 7.69 9.84
N PHE A 13 2.07 8.00 9.37
CA PHE A 13 2.73 9.28 9.63
C PHE A 13 2.10 10.42 8.83
N GLU A 14 1.80 10.18 7.55
CA GLU A 14 1.01 11.12 6.72
C GLU A 14 -0.40 11.29 7.31
N SER A 15 -1.02 10.20 7.76
CA SER A 15 -2.32 10.27 8.44
C SER A 15 -2.27 11.14 9.70
N ALA A 16 -1.19 11.08 10.49
CA ALA A 16 -1.01 11.93 11.66
C ALA A 16 -0.93 13.42 11.29
N VAL A 17 -0.16 13.77 10.25
CA VAL A 17 -0.08 15.15 9.75
C VAL A 17 -1.46 15.67 9.34
N LEU A 18 -2.21 14.89 8.55
CA LEU A 18 -3.58 15.26 8.14
C LEU A 18 -4.54 15.46 9.33
N ILE A 19 -4.40 14.66 10.38
CA ILE A 19 -5.19 14.81 11.61
C ILE A 19 -4.82 16.12 12.31
N PHE A 20 -3.52 16.41 12.46
CA PHE A 20 -3.04 17.63 13.10
C PHE A 20 -3.50 18.89 12.35
N ASP A 21 -3.44 18.89 11.02
CA ASP A 21 -3.96 19.98 10.20
C ASP A 21 -5.47 20.20 10.41
N ARG A 22 -6.24 19.12 10.47
CA ARG A 22 -7.68 19.21 10.76
C ARG A 22 -7.97 19.74 12.17
N LEU A 23 -7.14 19.39 13.16
CA LEU A 23 -7.26 19.92 14.53
C LEU A 23 -6.94 21.40 14.57
N LYS A 24 -5.85 21.84 13.93
CA LYS A 24 -5.49 23.26 13.81
C LYS A 24 -6.59 24.08 13.14
N ASN A 25 -7.18 23.56 12.05
CA ASN A 25 -8.29 24.21 11.36
C ASN A 25 -9.57 24.34 12.23
N ARG A 26 -9.64 23.61 13.35
CA ARG A 26 -10.68 23.73 14.38
C ARG A 26 -10.24 24.58 15.57
N GLY A 27 -9.09 25.27 15.48
CA GLY A 27 -8.55 26.10 16.55
C GLY A 27 -7.89 25.33 17.70
N ILE A 28 -7.60 24.02 17.50
CA ILE A 28 -6.91 23.20 18.51
C ILE A 28 -5.41 23.29 18.23
N ASP A 29 -4.67 23.78 19.23
CA ASP A 29 -3.21 23.81 19.16
C ASP A 29 -2.62 22.40 19.26
N VAL A 30 -1.66 22.10 18.37
CA VAL A 30 -0.94 20.82 18.34
C VAL A 30 0.57 21.12 18.35
N PRO A 31 1.17 21.33 19.52
CA PRO A 31 2.56 21.71 19.64
C PRO A 31 3.51 20.69 19.00
N GLY A 32 4.43 21.19 18.16
CA GLY A 32 5.45 20.38 17.48
C GLY A 32 4.95 19.60 16.28
N SER A 33 3.72 19.83 15.82
CA SER A 33 3.21 19.23 14.58
C SER A 33 4.00 19.68 13.36
N GLU A 34 4.66 20.83 13.39
CA GLU A 34 5.54 21.36 12.36
C GLU A 34 6.78 20.45 12.16
N ASP A 35 7.39 19.99 13.24
CA ASP A 35 8.54 19.07 13.18
C ASP A 35 8.14 17.77 12.51
N ILE A 36 6.94 17.27 12.84
CA ILE A 36 6.41 16.02 12.26
C ILE A 36 6.11 16.22 10.78
N ALA A 37 5.47 17.33 10.40
CA ALA A 37 5.17 17.63 9.00
C ALA A 37 6.45 17.83 8.19
N ALA A 38 7.46 18.50 8.74
CA ALA A 38 8.76 18.69 8.10
C ALA A 38 9.46 17.35 7.86
N TRP A 39 9.50 16.46 8.85
CA TRP A 39 10.08 15.14 8.66
C TRP A 39 9.31 14.34 7.62
N VAL A 40 7.99 14.28 7.69
CA VAL A 40 7.15 13.52 6.72
C VAL A 40 7.36 14.01 5.29
N SER A 41 7.57 15.32 5.09
CA SER A 41 7.77 15.90 3.75
C SER A 41 9.18 15.71 3.18
N THR A 42 10.19 15.48 4.02
CA THR A 42 11.61 15.43 3.61
C THR A 42 12.25 14.05 3.71
N ALA A 43 11.65 13.14 4.47
CA ALA A 43 12.18 11.78 4.63
C ALA A 43 12.14 11.02 3.30
N SER A 44 13.23 10.33 2.97
CA SER A 44 13.31 9.44 1.80
C SER A 44 12.37 8.24 1.93
N GLU A 45 12.11 7.81 3.18
CA GLU A 45 11.15 6.77 3.52
C GLU A 45 10.46 7.09 4.86
N LEU A 46 9.21 6.68 4.99
CA LEU A 46 8.43 6.87 6.22
C LEU A 46 8.38 5.56 7.02
N SER A 47 9.55 5.16 7.54
CA SER A 47 9.75 3.93 8.32
C SER A 47 10.02 4.22 9.80
N THR A 48 9.90 3.18 10.63
CA THR A 48 10.31 3.26 12.05
C THR A 48 11.79 3.59 12.19
N ALA A 49 12.64 3.06 11.29
CA ALA A 49 14.09 3.30 11.31
C ALA A 49 14.40 4.76 10.94
N SER A 50 13.79 5.30 9.89
CA SER A 50 13.94 6.69 9.47
C SER A 50 13.50 7.65 10.58
N LEU A 51 12.35 7.38 11.23
CA LEU A 51 11.88 8.19 12.36
C LEU A 51 12.88 8.16 13.53
N GLN A 52 13.43 7.00 13.86
CA GLN A 52 14.43 6.87 14.93
C GLN A 52 15.68 7.68 14.62
N GLN A 53 16.19 7.62 13.41
CA GLN A 53 17.35 8.41 12.99
C GLN A 53 17.07 9.91 13.13
N GLU A 54 15.90 10.36 12.70
CA GLU A 54 15.53 11.77 12.80
C GLU A 54 15.32 12.24 14.24
N VAL A 55 14.79 11.41 15.13
CA VAL A 55 14.71 11.69 16.58
C VAL A 55 16.09 11.90 17.16
N LEU A 56 17.07 11.06 16.81
CA LEU A 56 18.46 11.18 17.28
C LEU A 56 19.13 12.44 16.72
N ARG A 57 18.88 12.78 15.46
CA ARG A 57 19.47 13.92 14.76
C ARG A 57 18.95 15.26 15.27
N SER A 58 17.61 15.38 15.40
CA SER A 58 16.95 16.66 15.71
C SER A 58 16.77 16.92 17.21
N GLY A 59 16.69 15.86 18.02
CA GLY A 59 16.32 15.96 19.43
C GLY A 59 14.89 16.40 19.67
N SER A 60 14.04 16.50 18.62
CA SER A 60 12.66 16.98 18.72
C SER A 60 11.83 16.14 19.68
N LEU A 61 11.19 16.79 20.64
CA LEU A 61 10.28 16.14 21.57
C LEU A 61 9.02 15.61 20.85
N ALA A 62 8.56 16.33 19.83
CA ALA A 62 7.38 15.92 19.05
C ALA A 62 7.65 14.63 18.26
N LEU A 63 8.81 14.51 17.60
CA LEU A 63 9.21 13.30 16.89
C LEU A 63 9.45 12.14 17.87
N ARG A 64 9.97 12.38 19.07
CA ARG A 64 10.10 11.36 20.11
C ARG A 64 8.72 10.82 20.54
N LYS A 65 7.74 11.70 20.76
CA LYS A 65 6.36 11.30 21.06
C LYS A 65 5.72 10.52 19.89
N LEU A 66 5.98 10.94 18.66
CA LEU A 66 5.53 10.21 17.48
C LEU A 66 6.14 8.79 17.42
N GLN A 67 7.43 8.65 17.77
CA GLN A 67 8.11 7.37 17.86
C GLN A 67 7.50 6.47 18.95
N GLU A 68 7.25 7.01 20.13
CA GLU A 68 6.58 6.29 21.23
C GLU A 68 5.18 5.79 20.82
N TRP A 69 4.40 6.66 20.16
CA TRP A 69 3.10 6.31 19.61
C TRP A 69 3.21 5.21 18.54
N ASN A 70 4.14 5.35 17.60
CA ASN A 70 4.39 4.34 16.56
C ASN A 70 4.75 2.98 17.17
N ASN A 71 5.63 2.96 18.17
CA ASN A 71 6.02 1.74 18.86
C ASN A 71 4.84 1.13 19.64
N ALA A 72 4.01 1.95 20.25
CA ALA A 72 2.79 1.48 20.93
C ALA A 72 1.80 0.87 19.93
N CYS A 73 1.60 1.49 18.77
CA CYS A 73 0.78 0.94 17.69
C CYS A 73 1.30 -0.42 17.22
N ASN A 74 2.60 -0.53 16.98
CA ASN A 74 3.21 -1.78 16.53
C ASN A 74 3.02 -2.91 17.58
N ARG A 75 3.27 -2.63 18.87
CA ARG A 75 3.02 -3.61 19.95
C ARG A 75 1.54 -4.02 20.00
N ARG A 76 0.62 -3.08 19.84
CA ARG A 76 -0.81 -3.37 19.83
C ARG A 76 -1.20 -4.27 18.65
N ILE A 77 -0.70 -3.97 17.46
CA ILE A 77 -0.93 -4.77 16.25
C ILE A 77 -0.39 -6.19 16.43
N GLN A 78 0.83 -6.34 16.97
CA GLN A 78 1.42 -7.66 17.25
C GLN A 78 0.64 -8.47 18.30
N ALA A 79 0.03 -7.78 19.26
CA ALA A 79 -0.77 -8.43 20.32
C ALA A 79 -2.21 -8.77 19.88
N LEU A 80 -2.66 -8.27 18.74
CA LEU A 80 -3.97 -8.64 18.19
C LEU A 80 -3.88 -10.07 17.68
N GLU A 81 -4.73 -10.95 18.22
CA GLU A 81 -4.95 -12.24 17.57
C GLU A 81 -5.54 -11.97 16.17
N PRO A 82 -4.99 -12.59 15.13
CA PRO A 82 -5.50 -12.36 13.79
C PRO A 82 -6.89 -12.96 13.65
N THR A 83 -7.87 -12.09 13.72
CA THR A 83 -9.28 -12.42 13.41
C THR A 83 -9.58 -12.29 11.92
N PHE A 84 -8.64 -11.72 11.17
CA PHE A 84 -8.79 -11.47 9.74
C PHE A 84 -8.40 -12.71 8.95
N LYS A 85 -9.19 -13.00 7.93
CA LYS A 85 -8.89 -14.04 6.93
C LYS A 85 -8.69 -13.35 5.59
N PRO A 86 -7.92 -13.96 4.67
CA PRO A 86 -7.90 -13.50 3.29
C PRO A 86 -9.32 -13.41 2.72
N PHE A 87 -9.56 -12.43 1.87
CA PHE A 87 -10.83 -12.32 1.17
C PHE A 87 -11.08 -13.54 0.31
N GLN A 88 -12.36 -13.85 0.09
CA GLN A 88 -12.74 -14.95 -0.78
C GLN A 88 -12.15 -14.78 -2.17
N GLY A 89 -11.54 -15.83 -2.69
CA GLY A 89 -10.95 -15.86 -4.02
C GLY A 89 -9.46 -15.48 -4.07
N VAL A 90 -8.88 -14.90 -3.00
CA VAL A 90 -7.46 -14.48 -2.98
C VAL A 90 -6.52 -15.64 -3.24
N GLU A 91 -6.61 -16.72 -2.46
CA GLU A 91 -5.73 -17.88 -2.57
C GLU A 91 -5.81 -18.51 -3.98
N TYR A 92 -7.02 -18.73 -4.46
CA TYR A 92 -7.23 -19.25 -5.80
C TYR A 92 -6.66 -18.31 -6.88
N SER A 93 -6.87 -16.99 -6.73
CA SER A 93 -6.35 -16.00 -7.67
C SER A 93 -4.82 -15.98 -7.69
N LEU A 94 -4.18 -15.97 -6.53
CA LEU A 94 -2.72 -16.00 -6.45
C LEU A 94 -2.15 -17.28 -7.03
N HIS A 95 -2.77 -18.42 -6.74
CA HIS A 95 -2.38 -19.69 -7.36
C HIS A 95 -2.43 -19.63 -8.90
N GLN A 96 -3.53 -19.14 -9.46
CA GLN A 96 -3.67 -19.02 -10.92
C GLN A 96 -2.66 -18.02 -11.51
N LEU A 97 -2.47 -16.85 -10.86
CA LEU A 97 -1.50 -15.85 -11.30
C LEU A 97 -0.08 -16.41 -11.31
N HIS A 98 0.32 -17.14 -10.29
CA HIS A 98 1.65 -17.72 -10.15
C HIS A 98 1.95 -18.83 -11.20
N THR A 99 0.92 -19.34 -11.91
CA THR A 99 1.13 -20.27 -13.05
C THR A 99 1.54 -19.56 -14.34
N VAL A 100 1.32 -18.25 -14.46
CA VAL A 100 1.49 -17.48 -15.69
C VAL A 100 2.33 -16.21 -15.53
N ALA A 101 2.66 -15.83 -14.31
CA ALA A 101 3.40 -14.62 -14.00
C ALA A 101 4.15 -14.75 -12.66
N ASP A 102 5.22 -13.99 -12.50
CA ASP A 102 5.86 -13.78 -11.21
C ASP A 102 5.00 -12.85 -10.35
N VAL A 103 4.87 -13.15 -9.07
CA VAL A 103 4.03 -12.43 -8.12
C VAL A 103 4.87 -11.70 -7.08
N ALA A 104 4.80 -10.39 -7.08
CA ALA A 104 5.44 -9.54 -6.09
C ALA A 104 4.42 -8.95 -5.11
N VAL A 105 4.69 -9.06 -3.83
CA VAL A 105 3.93 -8.36 -2.78
C VAL A 105 4.56 -7.00 -2.53
N VAL A 106 3.77 -5.94 -2.65
CA VAL A 106 4.24 -4.56 -2.43
C VAL A 106 3.40 -3.91 -1.34
N SER A 107 3.99 -3.58 -0.21
CA SER A 107 3.26 -3.07 0.95
C SER A 107 4.02 -1.96 1.67
N ALA A 108 3.25 -1.03 2.27
CA ALA A 108 3.79 -0.03 3.20
C ALA A 108 3.99 -0.57 4.63
N ALA A 109 3.75 -1.86 4.86
CA ALA A 109 4.04 -2.52 6.13
C ALA A 109 5.47 -3.08 6.15
N ASN A 110 5.94 -3.43 7.34
CA ASN A 110 7.25 -4.07 7.52
C ASN A 110 7.28 -5.46 6.84
N GLU A 111 8.34 -5.76 6.11
CA GLU A 111 8.49 -7.01 5.33
C GLU A 111 8.29 -8.26 6.18
N SER A 112 8.90 -8.32 7.38
CA SER A 112 8.77 -9.49 8.26
C SER A 112 7.33 -9.71 8.75
N ALA A 113 6.57 -8.64 8.95
CA ALA A 113 5.16 -8.73 9.32
C ALA A 113 4.32 -9.30 8.16
N ILE A 114 4.58 -8.83 6.95
CA ILE A 114 3.91 -9.32 5.72
C ILE A 114 4.24 -10.81 5.53
N ALA A 115 5.51 -11.18 5.58
CA ALA A 115 5.95 -12.56 5.40
C ALA A 115 5.30 -13.49 6.42
N SER A 116 5.23 -13.07 7.70
CA SER A 116 4.59 -13.85 8.76
C SER A 116 3.08 -14.01 8.54
N GLU A 117 2.39 -12.96 8.10
CA GLU A 117 0.97 -13.00 7.80
C GLU A 117 0.68 -13.89 6.58
N TRP A 118 1.43 -13.73 5.50
CA TRP A 118 1.27 -14.54 4.30
C TRP A 118 1.57 -16.02 4.55
N ALA A 119 2.61 -16.34 5.35
CA ALA A 119 2.91 -17.71 5.75
C ALA A 119 1.77 -18.34 6.57
N ARG A 120 1.19 -17.58 7.50
CA ARG A 120 0.08 -18.03 8.34
C ARG A 120 -1.13 -18.48 7.53
N TYR A 121 -1.41 -17.81 6.42
CA TYR A 121 -2.56 -18.11 5.55
C TYR A 121 -2.21 -18.98 4.34
N GLY A 122 -0.99 -19.52 4.29
CA GLY A 122 -0.53 -20.36 3.17
C GLY A 122 -0.31 -19.62 1.86
N LEU A 123 -0.31 -18.27 1.88
CA LEU A 123 -0.17 -17.45 0.68
C LEU A 123 1.29 -17.23 0.26
N ALA A 124 2.24 -17.44 1.16
CA ALA A 124 3.66 -17.17 0.91
C ALA A 124 4.24 -17.99 -0.25
N THR A 125 3.70 -19.17 -0.51
CA THR A 125 4.10 -20.02 -1.65
C THR A 125 3.72 -19.48 -3.03
N HIS A 126 2.89 -18.43 -3.05
CA HIS A 126 2.42 -17.77 -4.27
C HIS A 126 3.07 -16.40 -4.47
N ALA A 127 4.11 -16.07 -3.71
CA ALA A 127 4.85 -14.82 -3.84
C ALA A 127 6.33 -15.12 -4.09
N ASP A 128 6.88 -14.58 -5.18
CA ASP A 128 8.30 -14.71 -5.54
C ASP A 128 9.15 -13.72 -4.77
N VAL A 129 8.58 -12.55 -4.44
CA VAL A 129 9.27 -11.51 -3.68
C VAL A 129 8.29 -10.68 -2.84
N ILE A 130 8.77 -10.21 -1.70
CA ILE A 130 8.02 -9.29 -0.82
C ILE A 130 8.82 -7.98 -0.71
N PHE A 131 8.19 -6.87 -1.07
CA PHE A 131 8.70 -5.52 -0.87
C PHE A 131 7.91 -4.85 0.26
N GLY A 132 8.55 -4.73 1.42
CA GLY A 132 8.03 -4.00 2.57
C GLY A 132 8.38 -2.51 2.52
N GLN A 133 8.07 -1.81 3.61
CA GLN A 133 8.40 -0.39 3.77
C GLN A 133 9.90 -0.09 3.65
N GLU A 134 10.76 -1.10 3.82
CA GLU A 134 12.22 -1.00 3.77
C GLU A 134 12.74 -0.67 2.36
N VAL A 135 11.97 -0.96 1.33
CA VAL A 135 12.30 -0.63 -0.06
C VAL A 135 11.90 0.81 -0.42
N GLY A 136 11.17 1.48 0.47
CA GLY A 136 10.65 2.82 0.28
C GLY A 136 9.23 2.85 -0.29
N SER A 137 8.98 3.64 -1.34
CA SER A 137 7.65 3.77 -1.90
C SER A 137 7.26 2.59 -2.79
N LYS A 138 5.94 2.37 -2.95
CA LYS A 138 5.42 1.37 -3.91
C LYS A 138 5.92 1.62 -5.34
N ALA A 139 6.09 2.89 -5.71
CA ALA A 139 6.67 3.24 -7.00
C ALA A 139 8.12 2.77 -7.14
N ASN A 140 8.92 2.86 -6.08
CA ASN A 140 10.30 2.35 -6.07
C ASN A 140 10.33 0.82 -6.20
N SER A 141 9.42 0.10 -5.54
CA SER A 141 9.30 -1.35 -5.67
C SER A 141 9.01 -1.77 -7.11
N ILE A 142 8.07 -1.09 -7.78
CA ILE A 142 7.76 -1.34 -9.19
C ILE A 142 8.98 -1.00 -10.07
N ALA A 143 9.65 0.13 -9.84
CA ALA A 143 10.84 0.53 -10.58
C ALA A 143 11.97 -0.52 -10.44
N SER A 144 12.15 -1.08 -9.25
CA SER A 144 13.14 -2.16 -9.00
C SER A 144 12.84 -3.41 -9.82
N MET A 145 11.56 -3.80 -9.93
CA MET A 145 11.16 -4.93 -10.78
C MET A 145 11.45 -4.64 -12.26
N LEU A 146 11.09 -3.45 -12.75
CA LEU A 146 11.37 -3.05 -14.13
C LEU A 146 12.88 -3.05 -14.42
N ALA A 147 13.71 -2.67 -13.46
CA ALA A 147 15.17 -2.73 -13.56
C ALA A 147 15.72 -4.18 -13.68
N CYS A 148 14.95 -5.18 -13.21
CA CYS A 148 15.27 -6.60 -13.42
C CYS A 148 14.90 -7.12 -14.83
N GLY A 149 14.41 -6.24 -15.73
CA GLY A 149 14.14 -6.59 -17.13
C GLY A 149 12.67 -6.87 -17.46
N TYR A 150 11.75 -6.65 -16.53
CA TYR A 150 10.31 -6.75 -16.82
C TYR A 150 9.87 -5.57 -17.73
N GLU A 151 9.15 -5.89 -18.79
CA GLU A 151 8.56 -4.90 -19.69
C GLU A 151 7.34 -4.25 -19.02
N SER A 152 7.28 -2.91 -18.94
CA SER A 152 6.18 -2.20 -18.26
C SER A 152 4.78 -2.61 -18.73
N ARG A 153 4.61 -2.88 -20.03
CA ARG A 153 3.34 -3.36 -20.62
C ARG A 153 2.89 -4.75 -20.13
N LYS A 154 3.81 -5.53 -19.54
CA LYS A 154 3.55 -6.88 -18.97
C LYS A 154 3.47 -6.87 -17.45
N VAL A 155 3.62 -5.70 -16.83
CA VAL A 155 3.52 -5.53 -15.38
C VAL A 155 2.17 -4.92 -15.05
N VAL A 156 1.53 -5.45 -14.02
CA VAL A 156 0.28 -4.92 -13.49
C VAL A 156 0.39 -4.74 -11.98
N MET A 157 0.00 -3.59 -11.49
CA MET A 157 -0.22 -3.35 -10.07
C MET A 157 -1.68 -3.68 -9.74
N VAL A 158 -1.89 -4.52 -8.74
CA VAL A 158 -3.21 -4.82 -8.17
C VAL A 158 -3.28 -4.20 -6.78
N GLY A 159 -4.28 -3.40 -6.51
CA GLY A 159 -4.37 -2.70 -5.23
C GLY A 159 -5.72 -2.04 -4.97
N ASP A 160 -5.92 -1.55 -3.74
CA ASP A 160 -7.21 -1.06 -3.25
C ASP A 160 -7.22 0.44 -2.94
N ALA A 161 -6.14 1.15 -3.30
CA ALA A 161 -5.96 2.56 -2.97
C ALA A 161 -5.53 3.40 -4.18
N MET A 162 -5.83 4.70 -4.12
CA MET A 162 -5.35 5.64 -5.15
C MET A 162 -3.82 5.73 -5.21
N GLY A 163 -3.13 5.48 -4.08
CA GLY A 163 -1.67 5.41 -4.04
C GLY A 163 -1.10 4.27 -4.89
N ASP A 164 -1.81 3.14 -4.99
CA ASP A 164 -1.42 2.02 -5.86
C ASP A 164 -1.52 2.40 -7.34
N ALA A 165 -2.62 3.05 -7.71
CA ALA A 165 -2.84 3.56 -9.05
C ALA A 165 -1.79 4.62 -9.44
N GLN A 166 -1.41 5.49 -8.51
CA GLN A 166 -0.37 6.50 -8.72
C GLN A 166 1.00 5.86 -8.90
N ALA A 167 1.34 4.85 -8.08
CA ALA A 167 2.59 4.11 -8.20
C ALA A 167 2.69 3.37 -9.55
N ALA A 168 1.59 2.77 -10.00
CA ALA A 168 1.50 2.15 -11.32
C ALA A 168 1.71 3.18 -12.45
N ALA A 169 0.99 4.31 -12.40
CA ALA A 169 1.08 5.37 -13.40
C ALA A 169 2.49 5.98 -13.48
N ALA A 170 3.15 6.19 -12.34
CA ALA A 170 4.51 6.73 -12.27
C ALA A 170 5.54 5.83 -12.99
N ASN A 171 5.25 4.53 -13.11
CA ASN A 171 6.11 3.54 -13.75
C ASN A 171 5.62 3.09 -15.14
N GLY A 172 4.50 3.64 -15.62
CA GLY A 172 3.92 3.25 -16.92
C GLY A 172 3.43 1.79 -16.96
N VAL A 173 3.03 1.23 -15.82
CA VAL A 173 2.48 -0.13 -15.71
C VAL A 173 0.95 -0.10 -15.57
N SER A 174 0.31 -1.22 -15.90
CA SER A 174 -1.16 -1.34 -15.78
C SER A 174 -1.59 -1.35 -14.31
N PHE A 175 -2.84 -0.95 -14.05
CA PHE A 175 -3.45 -0.99 -12.74
C PHE A 175 -4.82 -1.66 -12.76
N VAL A 176 -5.05 -2.58 -11.82
CA VAL A 176 -6.34 -3.24 -11.59
C VAL A 176 -6.75 -3.04 -10.13
N PRO A 177 -7.89 -2.38 -9.86
CA PRO A 177 -8.34 -2.15 -8.51
C PRO A 177 -9.02 -3.37 -7.89
N ILE A 178 -8.76 -3.57 -6.60
CA ILE A 178 -9.61 -4.34 -5.69
C ILE A 178 -10.51 -3.33 -4.98
N LEU A 179 -11.80 -3.36 -5.26
CA LEU A 179 -12.75 -2.38 -4.74
C LEU A 179 -13.10 -2.67 -3.28
N PRO A 180 -12.89 -1.73 -2.35
CA PRO A 180 -13.28 -1.89 -0.95
C PRO A 180 -14.78 -2.21 -0.80
N GLY A 181 -15.09 -3.28 -0.05
CA GLY A 181 -16.45 -3.79 0.11
C GLY A 181 -16.95 -4.69 -1.02
N HIS A 182 -16.16 -4.84 -2.11
CA HIS A 182 -16.44 -5.69 -3.28
C HIS A 182 -15.23 -6.54 -3.64
N GLU A 183 -14.46 -6.98 -2.64
CA GLU A 183 -13.18 -7.64 -2.85
C GLU A 183 -13.33 -8.95 -3.61
N ALA A 184 -14.25 -9.81 -3.22
CA ALA A 184 -14.48 -11.10 -3.90
C ALA A 184 -14.84 -10.94 -5.38
N GLU A 185 -15.67 -9.94 -5.72
CA GLU A 185 -16.03 -9.62 -7.09
C GLU A 185 -14.82 -9.07 -7.86
N SER A 186 -14.02 -8.23 -7.22
CA SER A 186 -12.81 -7.66 -7.82
C SER A 186 -11.77 -8.74 -8.13
N TRP A 187 -11.55 -9.70 -7.24
CA TRP A 187 -10.67 -10.84 -7.49
C TRP A 187 -11.17 -11.72 -8.62
N ARG A 188 -12.49 -11.96 -8.68
CA ARG A 188 -13.11 -12.69 -9.80
C ARG A 188 -12.92 -11.96 -11.12
N ARG A 189 -13.15 -10.65 -11.17
CA ARG A 189 -12.92 -9.80 -12.36
C ARG A 189 -11.46 -9.79 -12.80
N LEU A 190 -10.52 -9.75 -11.85
CA LEU A 190 -9.10 -9.86 -12.17
C LEU A 190 -8.84 -11.11 -13.00
N GLN A 191 -9.39 -12.26 -12.61
CA GLN A 191 -9.16 -13.54 -13.29
C GLN A 191 -9.93 -13.66 -14.61
N GLU A 192 -11.21 -13.31 -14.61
CA GLU A 192 -12.09 -13.59 -15.75
C GLU A 192 -11.96 -12.55 -16.86
N GLU A 193 -11.53 -11.32 -16.52
CA GLU A 193 -11.46 -10.22 -17.49
C GLU A 193 -10.07 -9.60 -17.61
N ALA A 194 -9.49 -9.09 -16.50
CA ALA A 194 -8.29 -8.27 -16.56
C ALA A 194 -7.05 -9.10 -16.94
N LEU A 195 -6.85 -10.26 -16.31
CA LEU A 195 -5.73 -11.14 -16.61
C LEU A 195 -5.73 -11.65 -18.05
N PRO A 196 -6.84 -12.17 -18.60
CA PRO A 196 -6.90 -12.51 -20.04
C PRO A 196 -6.56 -11.33 -20.94
N LYS A 197 -7.07 -10.11 -20.63
CA LYS A 197 -6.75 -8.92 -21.43
C LYS A 197 -5.26 -8.56 -21.38
N LEU A 198 -4.62 -8.69 -20.22
CA LEU A 198 -3.18 -8.46 -20.05
C LEU A 198 -2.38 -9.48 -20.87
N LEU A 199 -2.70 -10.77 -20.75
CA LEU A 199 -1.99 -11.86 -21.45
C LEU A 199 -2.13 -11.74 -22.97
N HIS A 200 -3.29 -11.32 -23.48
CA HIS A 200 -3.54 -11.15 -24.91
C HIS A 200 -3.18 -9.76 -25.46
N GLY A 201 -2.68 -8.85 -24.61
CA GLY A 201 -2.33 -7.48 -25.02
C GLY A 201 -3.54 -6.61 -25.38
N THR A 202 -4.73 -6.93 -24.88
CA THR A 202 -5.99 -6.20 -25.11
C THR A 202 -6.45 -5.39 -23.92
N PHE A 203 -5.61 -5.25 -22.88
CA PHE A 203 -5.87 -4.38 -21.74
C PHE A 203 -5.68 -2.92 -22.17
N SER A 204 -6.79 -2.26 -22.50
CA SER A 204 -6.75 -0.90 -23.07
C SER A 204 -6.76 0.19 -22.00
N PRO A 205 -6.27 1.42 -22.32
CA PRO A 205 -6.37 2.57 -21.46
C PRO A 205 -7.82 2.91 -21.06
N GLU A 206 -8.79 2.72 -21.95
CA GLU A 206 -10.21 2.96 -21.70
C GLU A 206 -10.78 1.97 -20.68
N TYR A 207 -10.38 0.70 -20.77
CA TYR A 207 -10.75 -0.31 -19.78
C TYR A 207 -10.18 0.06 -18.41
N GLN A 208 -8.90 0.41 -18.32
CA GLN A 208 -8.29 0.88 -17.08
C GLN A 208 -8.97 2.13 -16.51
N ALA A 209 -9.32 3.10 -17.36
CA ALA A 209 -10.03 4.31 -16.95
C ALA A 209 -11.40 3.97 -16.31
N THR A 210 -12.12 3.00 -16.87
CA THR A 210 -13.38 2.50 -16.30
C THR A 210 -13.19 1.90 -14.91
N LEU A 211 -12.16 1.07 -14.73
CA LEU A 211 -11.81 0.48 -13.44
C LEU A 211 -11.44 1.55 -12.40
N LEU A 212 -10.64 2.53 -12.80
CA LEU A 212 -10.26 3.66 -11.93
C LEU A 212 -11.45 4.53 -11.53
N ALA A 213 -12.40 4.76 -12.43
CA ALA A 213 -13.62 5.50 -12.12
C ALA A 213 -14.45 4.76 -11.05
N GLN A 214 -14.54 3.44 -11.12
CA GLN A 214 -15.21 2.63 -10.10
C GLN A 214 -14.51 2.73 -8.73
N LEU A 215 -13.18 2.64 -8.69
CA LEU A 215 -12.42 2.80 -7.44
C LEU A 215 -12.68 4.19 -6.82
N ARG A 216 -12.61 5.25 -7.63
CA ARG A 216 -12.89 6.61 -7.16
C ARG A 216 -14.30 6.74 -6.60
N SER A 217 -15.29 6.17 -7.27
CA SER A 217 -16.69 6.19 -6.81
C SER A 217 -16.85 5.56 -5.42
N VAL A 218 -16.19 4.40 -5.19
CA VAL A 218 -16.24 3.72 -3.90
C VAL A 218 -15.49 4.50 -2.81
N LEU A 219 -14.41 5.21 -3.15
CA LEU A 219 -13.62 5.97 -2.17
C LEU A 219 -14.18 7.35 -1.84
N HIS A 220 -15.10 7.88 -2.65
CA HIS A 220 -15.78 9.16 -2.43
C HIS A 220 -17.17 9.02 -1.81
N GLY A 221 -17.73 7.82 -1.76
CA GLY A 221 -18.99 7.49 -1.07
C GLY A 221 -18.77 7.37 0.42
#